data_1ca4c3d0d89c9648287ec56842d803d5
#
_entry.id   1ca4c3d0d89c9648287ec56842d803d5
#
_cell.length_a   1.000
_cell.length_b   1.000
_cell.length_c   1.000
_cell.angle_alpha   90.00
_cell.angle_beta   90.00
_cell.angle_gamma   90.00
#
_symmetry.space_group_name_H-M   'P 1'
#
loop_
_entity.id
_entity.type
_entity.pdbx_description
1 polymer ?
#
loop_
_entity_poly.entity_id
_entity_poly.type
_entity_poly.pdbx_seq_one_letter_code
_entity_poly.pdbx_strand_id
1 'polypeptide(L)'
;AGCLLELALAADRFYLLDEPAVQLGLSVLNEGALPMSHGLSRLAVRLYGEPAKFEALVGQRGLLDAEAADEAGLVTVRLDSIDWADDTRMAIEERSSLSPDALTGMEANLRFVGHENETSKIFARLTAWQNWIFIRPNATGPEGALSLYGKPQRPHFDWNRV
;
A
#
# COMPACT_ATOMS: atom_id res chain seq x y z
N ALA A 1 14.39 -5.93 9.76
CA ALA A 1 14.73 -7.02 8.83
C ALA A 1 13.75 -8.17 8.98
N GLY A 2 13.82 -9.14 8.07
CA GLY A 2 13.05 -10.39 8.14
C GLY A 2 11.53 -10.16 8.19
N CYS A 3 10.83 -10.83 9.13
CA CYS A 3 9.38 -10.78 9.23
C CYS A 3 8.85 -9.35 9.48
N LEU A 4 9.59 -8.50 10.19
CA LEU A 4 9.17 -7.10 10.39
C LEU A 4 9.22 -6.30 9.09
N LEU A 5 10.20 -6.57 8.21
CA LEU A 5 10.23 -5.94 6.89
C LEU A 5 9.07 -6.42 6.00
N GLU A 6 8.64 -7.67 6.13
CA GLU A 6 7.45 -8.18 5.42
C GLU A 6 6.18 -7.38 5.76
N LEU A 7 6.02 -6.95 7.02
CA LEU A 7 4.90 -6.09 7.42
C LEU A 7 4.98 -4.72 6.75
N ALA A 8 6.18 -4.12 6.69
CA ALA A 8 6.37 -2.85 6.02
C ALA A 8 6.15 -2.94 4.49
N LEU A 9 6.65 -4.01 3.86
CA LEU A 9 6.44 -4.26 2.43
C LEU A 9 4.98 -4.61 2.09
N ALA A 10 4.18 -5.04 3.07
CA ALA A 10 2.75 -5.29 2.88
C ALA A 10 1.91 -3.99 2.91
N ALA A 11 2.46 -2.89 3.38
CA ALA A 11 1.75 -1.62 3.44
C ALA A 11 1.68 -0.94 2.06
N ASP A 12 0.59 -0.23 1.78
CA ASP A 12 0.43 0.58 0.56
C ASP A 12 1.46 1.70 0.50
N ARG A 13 1.73 2.31 1.66
CA ARG A 13 2.72 3.38 1.83
C ARG A 13 3.67 3.01 2.94
N PHE A 14 4.95 3.09 2.67
CA PHE A 14 6.03 2.84 3.62
C PHE A 14 6.78 4.15 3.89
N TYR A 15 6.58 4.71 5.06
CA TYR A 15 7.28 5.90 5.53
C TYR A 15 8.52 5.49 6.30
N LEU A 16 9.65 6.12 6.01
CA LEU A 16 10.92 5.86 6.69
C LEU A 16 11.51 7.17 7.22
N LEU A 17 11.84 7.17 8.51
CA LEU A 17 12.52 8.30 9.14
C LEU A 17 13.99 8.32 8.71
N ASP A 18 14.44 9.45 8.21
CA ASP A 18 15.84 9.68 7.79
C ASP A 18 16.70 10.06 8.97
N GLU A 19 17.12 9.06 9.72
CA GLU A 19 17.99 9.18 10.90
C GLU A 19 19.04 8.06 10.85
N PRO A 20 20.29 8.32 11.25
CA PRO A 20 21.38 7.33 11.16
C PRO A 20 21.12 6.03 11.92
N ALA A 21 20.27 6.07 12.96
CA ALA A 21 19.87 4.88 13.73
C ALA A 21 18.78 4.05 13.04
N VAL A 22 18.11 4.59 12.02
CA VAL A 22 17.02 3.91 11.30
C VAL A 22 17.56 3.25 10.05
N GLN A 23 17.54 1.94 10.03
CA GLN A 23 18.10 1.14 8.95
C GLN A 23 17.19 -0.02 8.60
N LEU A 24 17.18 -0.40 7.33
CA LEU A 24 16.49 -1.57 6.81
C LEU A 24 17.48 -2.71 6.53
N GLY A 25 17.07 -3.93 6.78
CA GLY A 25 17.86 -5.10 6.44
C GLY A 25 17.04 -6.15 5.70
N LEU A 26 17.53 -6.61 4.57
CA LEU A 26 16.99 -7.74 3.83
C LEU A 26 17.49 -9.06 4.38
N SER A 27 16.71 -10.10 4.21
CA SER A 27 17.09 -11.46 4.57
C SER A 27 16.47 -12.46 3.57
N VAL A 28 16.88 -13.71 3.63
CA VAL A 28 16.29 -14.78 2.81
C VAL A 28 14.77 -14.90 2.95
N LEU A 29 14.19 -14.45 4.07
CA LEU A 29 12.74 -14.44 4.28
C LEU A 29 12.05 -13.48 3.31
N ASN A 30 12.69 -12.39 2.94
CA ASN A 30 12.13 -11.36 2.06
C ASN A 30 12.30 -11.71 0.56
N GLU A 31 13.19 -12.65 0.23
CA GLU A 31 13.50 -13.02 -1.15
C GLU A 31 12.58 -14.09 -1.74
N GLY A 32 11.69 -14.67 -0.95
CA GLY A 32 10.74 -15.66 -1.44
C GLY A 32 10.38 -16.79 -0.47
N ALA A 33 10.98 -16.82 0.72
CA ALA A 33 10.64 -17.82 1.74
C ALA A 33 9.20 -17.65 2.28
N LEU A 34 8.62 -16.46 2.15
CA LEU A 34 7.26 -16.13 2.56
C LEU A 34 6.45 -15.62 1.36
N PRO A 35 6.07 -16.48 0.40
CA PRO A 35 5.38 -16.07 -0.80
C PRO A 35 3.93 -15.64 -0.49
N MET A 36 3.42 -14.70 -1.26
CA MET A 36 2.00 -14.37 -1.30
C MET A 36 1.22 -15.49 -2.03
N SER A 37 -0.11 -15.47 -1.97
CA SER A 37 -0.97 -16.51 -2.55
C SER A 37 -0.77 -16.76 -4.06
N HIS A 38 -0.24 -15.78 -4.79
CA HIS A 38 0.09 -15.90 -6.23
C HIS A 38 1.56 -16.27 -6.49
N GLY A 39 2.32 -16.63 -5.45
CA GLY A 39 3.69 -17.17 -5.57
C GLY A 39 4.81 -16.14 -5.54
N LEU A 40 4.53 -14.84 -5.62
CA LEU A 40 5.55 -13.79 -5.54
C LEU A 40 5.85 -13.41 -4.08
N SER A 41 7.11 -13.03 -3.79
CA SER A 41 7.45 -12.37 -2.53
C SER A 41 6.93 -10.93 -2.51
N ARG A 42 6.73 -10.35 -1.32
CA ARG A 42 6.35 -8.92 -1.22
C ARG A 42 7.41 -7.98 -1.79
N LEU A 43 8.68 -8.36 -1.68
CA LEU A 43 9.77 -7.63 -2.33
C LEU A 43 9.62 -7.64 -3.86
N ALA A 44 9.32 -8.79 -4.46
CA ALA A 44 9.08 -8.89 -5.90
C ALA A 44 7.82 -8.12 -6.34
N VAL A 45 6.78 -8.08 -5.51
CA VAL A 45 5.58 -7.28 -5.77
C VAL A 45 5.88 -5.78 -5.70
N ARG A 46 6.62 -5.35 -4.69
CA ARG A 46 7.03 -3.94 -4.54
C ARG A 46 7.81 -3.42 -5.75
N LEU A 47 8.67 -4.26 -6.31
CA LEU A 47 9.56 -3.92 -7.44
C LEU A 47 9.11 -4.56 -8.77
N TYR A 48 7.82 -4.89 -8.91
CA TYR A 48 7.31 -5.62 -10.07
C TYR A 48 7.61 -4.93 -11.41
N GLY A 49 7.58 -3.60 -11.46
CA GLY A 49 7.93 -2.82 -12.65
C GLY A 49 9.43 -2.52 -12.80
N GLU A 50 10.26 -2.93 -11.83
CA GLU A 50 11.68 -2.58 -11.75
C GLU A 50 12.56 -3.81 -11.50
N PRO A 51 12.60 -4.79 -12.41
CA PRO A 51 13.30 -6.06 -12.21
C PRO A 51 14.79 -5.91 -11.90
N ALA A 52 15.45 -4.90 -12.45
CA ALA A 52 16.85 -4.63 -12.18
C ALA A 52 17.12 -4.24 -10.71
N LYS A 53 16.21 -3.48 -10.10
CA LYS A 53 16.30 -3.15 -8.67
C LYS A 53 16.05 -4.39 -7.80
N PHE A 54 15.09 -5.22 -8.18
CA PHE A 54 14.85 -6.49 -7.49
C PHE A 54 16.11 -7.38 -7.50
N GLU A 55 16.71 -7.59 -8.67
CA GLU A 55 17.93 -8.40 -8.83
C GLU A 55 19.11 -7.84 -8.02
N ALA A 56 19.27 -6.52 -7.98
CA ALA A 56 20.32 -5.88 -7.19
C ALA A 56 20.16 -6.07 -5.68
N LEU A 57 18.92 -6.24 -5.19
CA LEU A 57 18.62 -6.44 -3.77
C LEU A 57 18.68 -7.92 -3.35
N VAL A 58 18.43 -8.85 -4.29
CA VAL A 58 18.50 -10.30 -4.01
C VAL A 58 19.93 -10.67 -3.64
N GLY A 59 20.08 -11.32 -2.49
CA GLY A 59 21.39 -11.69 -1.96
C GLY A 59 22.11 -10.59 -1.17
N GLN A 60 21.61 -9.35 -1.19
CA GLN A 60 22.17 -8.29 -0.36
C GLN A 60 21.93 -8.57 1.13
N ARG A 61 22.97 -8.43 1.94
CA ARG A 61 22.92 -8.72 3.40
C ARG A 61 23.33 -7.54 4.27
N GLY A 62 23.64 -6.42 3.65
CA GLY A 62 23.93 -5.18 4.35
C GLY A 62 22.68 -4.51 4.90
N LEU A 63 22.90 -3.58 5.81
CA LEU A 63 21.87 -2.62 6.21
C LEU A 63 21.82 -1.47 5.20
N LEU A 64 20.62 -1.03 4.88
CA LEU A 64 20.34 0.14 4.07
C LEU A 64 19.93 1.26 5.01
N ASP A 65 20.56 2.42 4.88
CA ASP A 65 20.04 3.66 5.47
C ASP A 65 18.80 4.15 4.71
N ALA A 66 18.24 5.27 5.13
CA ALA A 66 17.01 5.76 4.55
C ALA A 66 17.17 6.17 3.07
N GLU A 67 18.33 6.73 2.70
CA GLU A 67 18.63 7.13 1.32
C GLU A 67 18.77 5.92 0.41
N ALA A 68 19.58 4.94 0.79
CA ALA A 68 19.77 3.72 0.01
C ALA A 68 18.47 2.91 -0.11
N ALA A 69 17.63 2.89 0.93
CA ALA A 69 16.33 2.21 0.91
C ALA A 69 15.33 2.90 -0.04
N ASP A 70 15.35 4.23 -0.12
CA ASP A 70 14.53 5.03 -1.03
C ASP A 70 14.99 4.84 -2.48
N GLU A 71 16.28 4.96 -2.76
CA GLU A 71 16.87 4.70 -4.09
C GLU A 71 16.58 3.28 -4.59
N ALA A 72 16.59 2.31 -3.68
CA ALA A 72 16.24 0.93 -3.97
C ALA A 72 14.74 0.71 -4.24
N GLY A 73 13.88 1.71 -4.04
CA GLY A 73 12.44 1.63 -4.26
C GLY A 73 11.68 0.89 -3.15
N LEU A 74 12.28 0.69 -1.98
CA LEU A 74 11.63 0.02 -0.86
C LEU A 74 10.71 0.94 -0.07
N VAL A 75 11.00 2.24 -0.08
CA VAL A 75 10.31 3.27 0.70
C VAL A 75 9.40 4.08 -0.22
N THR A 76 8.26 4.51 0.28
CA THR A 76 7.34 5.40 -0.44
C THR A 76 7.62 6.86 -0.13
N VAL A 77 7.96 7.16 1.13
CA VAL A 77 8.23 8.52 1.60
C VAL A 77 9.37 8.47 2.60
N ARG A 78 10.41 9.25 2.36
CA ARG A 78 11.52 9.50 3.28
C ARG A 78 11.33 10.87 3.92
N LEU A 79 11.36 10.94 5.25
CA LEU A 79 11.12 12.16 6.02
C LEU A 79 12.21 12.35 7.06
N ASP A 80 12.62 13.57 7.29
CA ASP A 80 13.47 13.93 8.41
C ASP A 80 12.68 13.98 9.74
N SER A 81 13.40 14.18 10.85
CA SER A 81 12.79 14.23 12.19
C SER A 81 11.92 15.48 12.41
N ILE A 82 12.08 16.52 11.63
CA ILE A 82 11.31 17.77 11.76
C ILE A 82 9.89 17.54 11.24
N ASP A 83 9.78 16.96 10.06
CA ASP A 83 8.50 16.79 9.36
C ASP A 83 7.79 15.47 9.72
N TRP A 84 8.49 14.52 10.34
CA TRP A 84 8.00 13.17 10.63
C TRP A 84 6.62 13.13 11.30
N ALA A 85 6.47 13.86 12.39
CA ALA A 85 5.23 13.81 13.19
C ALA A 85 4.04 14.40 12.45
N ASP A 86 4.23 15.51 11.75
CA ASP A 86 3.17 16.20 11.05
C ASP A 86 2.78 15.49 9.76
N ASP A 87 3.72 15.06 8.95
CA ASP A 87 3.45 14.37 7.69
C ASP A 87 2.81 13.00 7.90
N THR A 88 3.28 12.23 8.89
CA THR A 88 2.65 10.95 9.22
C THR A 88 1.23 11.14 9.76
N ARG A 89 1.00 12.16 10.59
CA ARG A 89 -0.34 12.52 11.08
C ARG A 89 -1.27 12.90 9.92
N MET A 90 -0.81 13.78 9.02
CA MET A 90 -1.60 14.19 7.84
C MET A 90 -1.93 13.00 6.94
N ALA A 91 -0.99 12.09 6.71
CA ALA A 91 -1.22 10.89 5.92
C ALA A 91 -2.28 9.96 6.54
N ILE A 92 -2.29 9.82 7.88
CA ILE A 92 -3.29 9.03 8.59
C ILE A 92 -4.67 9.72 8.51
N GLU A 93 -4.72 11.03 8.72
CA GLU A 93 -5.97 11.82 8.64
C GLU A 93 -6.56 11.77 7.21
N GLU A 94 -5.73 11.88 6.18
CA GLU A 94 -6.16 11.74 4.78
C GLU A 94 -6.78 10.36 4.53
N ARG A 95 -6.10 9.28 4.93
CA ARG A 95 -6.60 7.92 4.74
C ARG A 95 -7.90 7.67 5.52
N SER A 96 -7.99 8.17 6.74
CA SER A 96 -9.19 8.03 7.57
C SER A 96 -10.39 8.83 7.05
N SER A 97 -10.18 9.81 6.19
CA SER A 97 -11.26 10.57 5.55
C SER A 97 -11.91 9.86 4.35
N LEU A 98 -11.29 8.79 3.85
CA LEU A 98 -11.79 8.03 2.70
C LEU A 98 -12.80 6.97 3.15
N SER A 99 -13.71 6.61 2.23
CA SER A 99 -14.66 5.51 2.47
C SER A 99 -13.91 4.19 2.73
N PRO A 100 -14.19 3.46 3.83
CA PRO A 100 -13.55 2.18 4.11
C PRO A 100 -13.88 1.13 3.03
N ASP A 101 -15.07 1.14 2.46
CA ASP A 101 -15.42 0.24 1.36
C ASP A 101 -14.60 0.55 0.09
N ALA A 102 -14.35 1.83 -0.20
CA ALA A 102 -13.51 2.23 -1.33
C ALA A 102 -12.04 1.83 -1.10
N LEU A 103 -11.54 1.97 0.13
CA LEU A 103 -10.19 1.51 0.50
C LEU A 103 -10.06 -0.01 0.34
N THR A 104 -11.06 -0.79 0.74
CA THR A 104 -11.08 -2.25 0.54
C THR A 104 -11.01 -2.62 -0.93
N GLY A 105 -11.80 -1.97 -1.79
CA GLY A 105 -11.77 -2.19 -3.23
C GLY A 105 -10.44 -1.80 -3.87
N MET A 106 -9.86 -0.68 -3.44
CA MET A 106 -8.55 -0.23 -3.90
C MET A 106 -7.44 -1.23 -3.52
N GLU A 107 -7.40 -1.64 -2.26
CA GLU A 107 -6.45 -2.64 -1.76
C GLU A 107 -6.54 -3.96 -2.54
N ALA A 108 -7.74 -4.46 -2.78
CA ALA A 108 -7.96 -5.68 -3.55
C ALA A 108 -7.45 -5.56 -5.01
N ASN A 109 -7.54 -4.37 -5.60
CA ASN A 109 -7.03 -4.13 -6.95
C ASN A 109 -5.49 -4.01 -7.01
N LEU A 110 -4.85 -3.55 -5.95
CA LEU A 110 -3.40 -3.30 -5.92
C LEU A 110 -2.58 -4.47 -5.37
N ARG A 111 -3.15 -5.26 -4.47
CA ARG A 111 -2.42 -6.30 -3.72
C ARG A 111 -1.79 -7.38 -4.58
N PHE A 112 -2.46 -7.81 -5.64
CA PHE A 112 -2.03 -8.93 -6.48
C PHE A 112 -1.61 -8.45 -7.86
N VAL A 113 -0.38 -7.97 -7.97
CA VAL A 113 0.23 -7.64 -9.26
C VAL A 113 0.56 -8.90 -10.04
N GLY A 114 0.52 -8.82 -11.36
CA GLY A 114 0.80 -9.97 -12.24
C GLY A 114 0.58 -9.64 -13.70
N HIS A 115 0.74 -10.65 -14.55
CA HIS A 115 0.49 -10.53 -15.96
C HIS A 115 -1.02 -10.54 -16.24
N GLU A 116 -1.60 -9.35 -16.32
CA GLU A 116 -2.99 -9.15 -16.72
C GLU A 116 -3.04 -8.24 -17.94
N ASN A 117 -3.99 -8.50 -18.82
CA ASN A 117 -4.30 -7.57 -19.90
C ASN A 117 -5.35 -6.53 -19.45
N GLU A 118 -5.54 -5.51 -20.29
CA GLU A 118 -6.52 -4.44 -20.02
C GLU A 118 -7.93 -4.98 -19.78
N THR A 119 -8.36 -5.93 -20.61
CA THR A 119 -9.69 -6.53 -20.52
C THR A 119 -9.92 -7.23 -19.18
N SER A 120 -8.97 -8.05 -18.71
CA SER A 120 -9.08 -8.73 -17.43
C SER A 120 -9.07 -7.75 -16.25
N LYS A 121 -8.26 -6.70 -16.32
CA LYS A 121 -8.25 -5.65 -15.28
C LYS A 121 -9.58 -4.92 -15.18
N ILE A 122 -10.17 -4.54 -16.31
CA ILE A 122 -11.44 -3.81 -16.35
C ILE A 122 -12.59 -4.71 -15.87
N PHE A 123 -12.77 -5.88 -16.46
CA PHE A 123 -13.97 -6.68 -16.25
C PHE A 123 -13.91 -7.59 -15.04
N ALA A 124 -12.75 -8.15 -14.70
CA ALA A 124 -12.62 -9.03 -13.54
C ALA A 124 -12.28 -8.31 -12.24
N ARG A 125 -11.68 -7.12 -12.29
CA ARG A 125 -11.26 -6.39 -11.09
C ARG A 125 -12.02 -5.08 -10.91
N LEU A 126 -11.79 -4.08 -11.75
CA LEU A 126 -12.36 -2.74 -11.56
C LEU A 126 -13.88 -2.77 -11.55
N THR A 127 -14.51 -3.41 -12.54
CA THR A 127 -15.96 -3.50 -12.64
C THR A 127 -16.57 -4.29 -11.48
N ALA A 128 -15.96 -5.41 -11.08
CA ALA A 128 -16.46 -6.21 -9.97
C ALA A 128 -16.41 -5.44 -8.65
N TRP A 129 -15.29 -4.76 -8.34
CA TRP A 129 -15.14 -3.97 -7.13
C TRP A 129 -15.99 -2.69 -7.16
N GLN A 130 -16.13 -2.05 -8.30
CA GLN A 130 -17.02 -0.90 -8.46
C GLN A 130 -18.48 -1.31 -8.18
N ASN A 131 -18.95 -2.40 -8.74
CA ASN A 131 -20.30 -2.91 -8.48
C ASN A 131 -20.49 -3.25 -7.00
N TRP A 132 -19.50 -3.86 -6.36
CA TRP A 132 -19.55 -4.15 -4.93
C TRP A 132 -19.62 -2.87 -4.08
N ILE A 133 -18.83 -1.84 -4.40
CA ILE A 133 -18.84 -0.55 -3.68
C ILE A 133 -20.21 0.14 -3.83
N PHE A 134 -20.78 0.16 -5.03
CA PHE A 134 -22.02 0.87 -5.31
C PHE A 134 -23.29 0.30 -4.65
N ILE A 135 -23.22 -0.88 -4.07
CA ILE A 135 -24.30 -1.44 -3.25
C ILE A 135 -24.06 -1.27 -1.74
N ARG A 136 -22.95 -0.63 -1.35
CA ARG A 136 -22.59 -0.47 0.06
C ARG A 136 -23.16 0.82 0.65
N PRO A 137 -23.67 0.78 1.91
CA PRO A 137 -24.20 1.99 2.57
C PRO A 137 -23.20 3.14 2.69
N ASN A 138 -21.91 2.85 2.89
CA ASN A 138 -20.86 3.87 2.95
C ASN A 138 -20.67 4.62 1.61
N ALA A 139 -21.12 4.06 0.50
CA ALA A 139 -21.12 4.73 -0.80
C ALA A 139 -22.48 5.38 -1.09
N THR A 140 -23.57 4.63 -1.04
CA THR A 140 -24.90 5.01 -1.57
C THR A 140 -25.97 5.22 -0.50
N GLY A 141 -25.67 4.96 0.78
CA GLY A 141 -26.58 5.28 1.89
C GLY A 141 -26.77 6.78 2.09
N PRO A 142 -27.71 7.21 2.95
CA PRO A 142 -28.00 8.64 3.16
C PRO A 142 -26.79 9.49 3.55
N GLU A 143 -25.87 8.92 4.32
CA GLU A 143 -24.62 9.54 4.77
C GLU A 143 -23.38 9.09 3.96
N GLY A 144 -23.60 8.32 2.89
CA GLY A 144 -22.54 7.78 2.05
C GLY A 144 -21.88 8.80 1.13
N ALA A 145 -20.67 8.49 0.71
CA ALA A 145 -19.84 9.40 -0.08
C ALA A 145 -20.50 9.88 -1.38
N LEU A 146 -21.17 8.98 -2.12
CA LEU A 146 -21.84 9.34 -3.37
C LEU A 146 -23.11 10.16 -3.15
N SER A 147 -23.88 9.85 -2.10
CA SER A 147 -25.12 10.57 -1.76
C SER A 147 -24.86 12.00 -1.31
N LEU A 148 -23.69 12.26 -0.72
CA LEU A 148 -23.27 13.57 -0.25
C LEU A 148 -22.30 14.29 -1.19
N TYR A 149 -21.94 13.66 -2.32
CA TYR A 149 -21.06 14.30 -3.30
C TYR A 149 -21.63 15.65 -3.78
N GLY A 150 -20.80 16.68 -3.73
CA GLY A 150 -21.21 18.06 -4.09
C GLY A 150 -22.05 18.79 -3.03
N LYS A 151 -22.30 18.21 -1.87
CA LYS A 151 -23.00 18.83 -0.74
C LYS A 151 -21.99 19.33 0.31
N PRO A 152 -22.37 20.32 1.15
CA PRO A 152 -21.46 20.82 2.20
C PRO A 152 -21.24 19.86 3.37
N GLN A 153 -22.10 18.85 3.52
CA GLN A 153 -21.98 17.84 4.57
C GLN A 153 -20.86 16.86 4.24
N ARG A 154 -20.10 16.46 5.27
CA ARG A 154 -19.11 15.37 5.15
C ARG A 154 -19.79 14.02 5.26
N PRO A 155 -19.34 13.00 4.50
CA PRO A 155 -19.82 11.62 4.68
C PRO A 155 -19.50 11.11 6.08
N HIS A 156 -20.38 10.26 6.59
CA HIS A 156 -20.16 9.50 7.81
C HIS A 156 -20.13 8.00 7.49
N PHE A 157 -19.04 7.33 7.87
CA PHE A 157 -18.80 5.95 7.50
C PHE A 157 -18.94 4.99 8.68
N ASP A 158 -19.55 3.84 8.43
CA ASP A 158 -19.56 2.70 9.35
C ASP A 158 -18.32 1.85 9.12
N TRP A 159 -17.32 2.02 9.95
CA TRP A 159 -16.05 1.30 9.90
C TRP A 159 -16.14 -0.18 10.29
N ASN A 160 -17.24 -0.62 10.90
CA ASN A 160 -17.44 -2.02 11.28
C ASN A 160 -17.96 -2.89 10.11
N ARG A 161 -18.20 -2.30 8.96
CA ARG A 161 -18.79 -2.98 7.81
C ARG A 161 -17.79 -3.36 6.72
N VAL A 162 -16.52 -3.17 6.96
CA VAL A 162 -15.45 -3.47 5.99
C VAL A 162 -14.98 -4.91 6.11
#